data_6b99cfc3fe2aeed4cf4ebdf7b2e0293f
#
_entry.id   6b99cfc3fe2aeed4cf4ebdf7b2e0293f
#
_cell.length_a   1.000
_cell.length_b   1.000
_cell.length_c   1.000
_cell.angle_alpha   90.00
_cell.angle_beta   90.00
_cell.angle_gamma   90.00
#
_symmetry.space_group_name_H-M   'P 1'
#
loop_
_entity.id
_entity.type
_entity.pdbx_description
1 polymer ?
#
loop_
_entity_poly.entity_id
_entity_poly.type
_entity_poly.pdbx_seq_one_letter_code
_entity_poly.pdbx_strand_id
1 'polypeptide(L)'
;SVVIGWILRYLFASVSGSIIETNDAGAEFGALASNFGSIPWHTLGLVIVLLCMSFGVAKGIEKINKFMMPAFFVLFLLLAVQVARLPGASAGYEYMFRPDWGAMLNPKTWVYAMGQAFFSLSLAGSGTVVYGSYLNKDVDILSSAKNVAIFDTLAAILAGIVIIPAVFAYNMAPNSGPGLLFITIPTVIQNLPFGRLFAVIFFLAVLFAGVTSLMNLLESPVEALQTRFHLPRKLSLAIVGIVTLGVGVFVEGDLLSAWMDSISIYVIPLGALLAGITMFWVCGSRFARNAIQEGRKKPVGKWLEPMTKYVSVSYTHLRAHET
;
A
#
# COMPACT_ATOMS: atom_id res chain seq x y z
N SER A 1 6.47 -6.23 -6.19
CA SER A 1 7.95 -6.38 -6.14
C SER A 1 8.66 -5.39 -7.08
N VAL A 2 8.22 -5.21 -8.34
CA VAL A 2 8.84 -4.28 -9.31
C VAL A 2 9.04 -2.88 -8.70
N VAL A 3 7.98 -2.26 -8.18
CA VAL A 3 8.03 -0.92 -7.57
C VAL A 3 9.03 -0.84 -6.40
N ILE A 4 9.21 -1.90 -5.63
CA ILE A 4 10.27 -1.95 -4.58
C ILE A 4 11.65 -1.86 -5.21
N GLY A 5 11.87 -2.49 -6.35
CA GLY A 5 13.10 -2.35 -7.11
C GLY A 5 13.35 -0.91 -7.54
N TRP A 6 12.34 -0.22 -8.05
CA TRP A 6 12.45 1.19 -8.40
C TRP A 6 12.80 2.07 -7.20
N ILE A 7 12.13 1.85 -6.06
CA ILE A 7 12.43 2.57 -4.81
C ILE A 7 13.89 2.35 -4.36
N LEU A 8 14.38 1.11 -4.42
CA LEU A 8 15.78 0.78 -4.09
C LEU A 8 16.77 1.47 -5.03
N ARG A 9 16.50 1.48 -6.34
CA ARG A 9 17.33 2.19 -7.32
C ARG A 9 17.41 3.69 -7.02
N TYR A 10 16.27 4.32 -6.71
CA TYR A 10 16.22 5.74 -6.37
C TYR A 10 16.83 6.04 -4.99
N LEU A 11 16.71 5.16 -4.01
CA LEU A 11 17.42 5.28 -2.74
C LEU A 11 18.94 5.20 -2.96
N PHE A 12 19.40 4.25 -3.78
CA PHE A 12 20.81 4.17 -4.14
C PHE A 12 21.29 5.43 -4.86
N ALA A 13 20.54 5.96 -5.83
CA ALA A 13 20.82 7.20 -6.51
C ALA A 13 20.86 8.41 -5.55
N SER A 14 20.00 8.40 -4.53
CA SER A 14 19.99 9.44 -3.49
C SER A 14 21.24 9.39 -2.61
N VAL A 15 21.65 8.19 -2.20
CA VAL A 15 22.84 7.98 -1.35
C VAL A 15 24.13 8.28 -2.13
N SER A 16 24.23 7.86 -3.40
CA SER A 16 25.38 8.17 -4.26
C SER A 16 25.45 9.65 -4.67
N GLY A 17 24.31 10.33 -4.72
CA GLY A 17 24.18 11.72 -5.19
C GLY A 17 23.78 11.84 -6.65
N SER A 18 23.74 10.75 -7.43
CA SER A 18 23.42 10.78 -8.86
C SER A 18 22.01 11.31 -9.15
N ILE A 19 21.08 11.23 -8.19
CA ILE A 19 19.72 11.77 -8.33
C ILE A 19 19.71 13.30 -8.55
N ILE A 20 20.71 14.00 -8.03
CA ILE A 20 20.84 15.46 -8.18
C ILE A 20 21.47 15.83 -9.53
N GLU A 21 22.26 14.94 -10.10
CA GLU A 21 23.02 15.16 -11.35
C GLU A 21 22.21 14.77 -12.60
N THR A 22 21.06 14.13 -12.43
CA THR A 22 20.20 13.68 -13.54
C THR A 22 19.61 14.87 -14.28
N ASN A 23 19.85 14.96 -15.60
CA ASN A 23 19.32 16.03 -16.44
C ASN A 23 17.87 15.78 -16.89
N ASP A 24 17.45 14.53 -16.97
CA ASP A 24 16.10 14.12 -17.40
C ASP A 24 15.60 12.97 -16.54
N ALA A 25 14.81 13.31 -15.52
CA ALA A 25 14.17 12.34 -14.62
C ALA A 25 13.16 11.45 -15.35
N GLY A 26 12.55 11.97 -16.43
CA GLY A 26 11.60 11.20 -17.24
C GLY A 26 12.28 10.08 -18.03
N ALA A 27 13.40 10.43 -18.69
CA ALA A 27 14.19 9.44 -19.43
C ALA A 27 14.80 8.39 -18.50
N GLU A 28 15.32 8.79 -17.33
CA GLU A 28 15.89 7.86 -16.34
C GLU A 28 14.82 6.89 -15.81
N PHE A 29 13.65 7.39 -15.44
CA PHE A 29 12.55 6.54 -15.01
C PHE A 29 12.04 5.66 -16.15
N GLY A 30 11.90 6.21 -17.37
CA GLY A 30 11.49 5.44 -18.56
C GLY A 30 12.43 4.27 -18.85
N ALA A 31 13.73 4.48 -18.74
CA ALA A 31 14.72 3.41 -18.90
C ALA A 31 14.60 2.34 -17.79
N LEU A 32 14.41 2.75 -16.54
CA LEU A 32 14.23 1.84 -15.41
C LEU A 32 12.90 1.07 -15.49
N ALA A 33 11.83 1.72 -15.92
CA ALA A 33 10.49 1.14 -16.02
C ALA A 33 10.25 0.41 -17.37
N SER A 34 11.23 0.38 -18.26
CA SER A 34 11.16 -0.37 -19.51
C SER A 34 11.16 -1.87 -19.28
N ASN A 35 10.83 -2.63 -20.32
CA ASN A 35 10.89 -4.10 -20.27
C ASN A 35 12.28 -4.56 -19.85
N PHE A 36 12.33 -5.33 -18.76
CA PHE A 36 13.56 -5.87 -18.16
C PHE A 36 14.52 -4.81 -17.55
N GLY A 37 14.10 -3.54 -17.44
CA GLY A 37 14.97 -2.44 -16.97
C GLY A 37 15.31 -2.49 -15.48
N SER A 38 14.41 -3.00 -14.65
CA SER A 38 14.61 -3.03 -13.18
C SER A 38 14.91 -4.41 -12.59
N ILE A 39 15.15 -5.45 -13.38
CA ILE A 39 15.34 -6.83 -12.90
C ILE A 39 16.33 -6.94 -11.73
N PRO A 40 17.54 -6.35 -11.78
CA PRO A 40 18.49 -6.49 -10.67
C PRO A 40 17.94 -5.88 -9.36
N TRP A 41 17.32 -4.71 -9.46
CA TRP A 41 16.74 -4.00 -8.33
C TRP A 41 15.48 -4.67 -7.80
N HIS A 42 14.62 -5.14 -8.71
CA HIS A 42 13.44 -5.92 -8.40
C HIS A 42 13.82 -7.23 -7.66
N THR A 43 14.82 -7.96 -8.18
CA THR A 43 15.30 -9.18 -7.54
C THR A 43 15.88 -8.89 -6.16
N LEU A 44 16.71 -7.85 -6.03
CA LEU A 44 17.28 -7.45 -4.74
C LEU A 44 16.18 -7.09 -3.72
N GLY A 45 15.20 -6.31 -4.13
CA GLY A 45 14.07 -5.93 -3.28
C GLY A 45 13.25 -7.14 -2.81
N LEU A 46 12.97 -8.06 -3.71
CA LEU A 46 12.27 -9.30 -3.38
C LEU A 46 13.07 -10.19 -2.43
N VAL A 47 14.38 -10.34 -2.66
CA VAL A 47 15.27 -11.12 -1.77
C VAL A 47 15.29 -10.53 -0.36
N ILE A 48 15.42 -9.20 -0.22
CA ILE A 48 15.37 -8.52 1.09
C ILE A 48 14.07 -8.87 1.82
N VAL A 49 12.92 -8.77 1.14
CA VAL A 49 11.62 -9.08 1.72
C VAL A 49 11.51 -10.54 2.13
N LEU A 50 11.89 -11.47 1.27
CA LEU A 50 11.86 -12.91 1.57
C LEU A 50 12.78 -13.29 2.74
N LEU A 51 13.95 -12.66 2.84
CA LEU A 51 14.84 -12.81 3.99
C LEU A 51 14.18 -12.35 5.29
N CYS A 52 13.55 -11.16 5.28
CA CYS A 52 12.79 -10.68 6.43
C CYS A 52 11.68 -11.65 6.85
N MET A 53 10.94 -12.20 5.88
CA MET A 53 9.86 -13.15 6.13
C MET A 53 10.36 -14.52 6.60
N SER A 54 11.59 -14.90 6.25
CA SER A 54 12.17 -16.19 6.64
C SER A 54 12.34 -16.37 8.15
N PHE A 55 12.44 -15.28 8.90
CA PHE A 55 12.48 -15.27 10.36
C PHE A 55 11.12 -15.53 11.03
N GLY A 56 10.06 -15.69 10.23
CA GLY A 56 8.70 -15.95 10.70
C GLY A 56 7.93 -14.68 11.06
N VAL A 57 6.64 -14.87 11.44
CA VAL A 57 5.72 -13.75 11.66
C VAL A 57 6.15 -12.91 12.87
N ALA A 58 6.31 -13.51 14.04
CA ALA A 58 6.59 -12.78 15.28
C ALA A 58 8.00 -12.16 15.32
N LYS A 59 9.03 -12.88 14.86
CA LYS A 59 10.42 -12.40 14.90
C LYS A 59 10.82 -11.57 13.68
N GLY A 60 10.26 -11.87 12.53
CA GLY A 60 10.54 -11.19 11.27
C GLY A 60 9.56 -10.04 11.06
N ILE A 61 8.37 -10.36 10.59
CA ILE A 61 7.39 -9.37 10.11
C ILE A 61 6.98 -8.40 11.21
N GLU A 62 6.57 -8.89 12.38
CA GLU A 62 6.08 -8.05 13.47
C GLU A 62 7.17 -7.12 14.02
N LYS A 63 8.38 -7.64 14.24
CA LYS A 63 9.49 -6.84 14.78
C LYS A 63 9.94 -5.75 13.81
N ILE A 64 10.00 -6.09 12.51
CA ILE A 64 10.37 -5.15 11.45
C ILE A 64 9.30 -4.06 11.33
N ASN A 65 8.02 -4.43 11.31
CA ASN A 65 6.92 -3.48 11.21
C ASN A 65 6.87 -2.54 12.43
N LYS A 66 7.14 -3.02 13.64
CA LYS A 66 7.21 -2.19 14.85
C LYS A 66 8.28 -1.10 14.78
N PHE A 67 9.33 -1.28 14.00
CA PHE A 67 10.36 -0.28 13.77
C PHE A 67 10.04 0.58 12.53
N MET A 68 9.73 -0.05 11.40
CA MET A 68 9.60 0.65 10.12
C MET A 68 8.38 1.58 10.07
N MET A 69 7.25 1.19 10.67
CA MET A 69 6.04 2.01 10.63
C MET A 69 6.18 3.32 11.43
N PRO A 70 6.61 3.32 12.69
CA PRO A 70 6.89 4.59 13.38
C PRO A 70 7.95 5.43 12.67
N ALA A 71 9.01 4.80 12.14
CA ALA A 71 10.04 5.50 11.39
C ALA A 71 9.47 6.19 10.13
N PHE A 72 8.60 5.52 9.39
CA PHE A 72 7.88 6.10 8.25
C PHE A 72 7.14 7.39 8.66
N PHE A 73 6.33 7.35 9.72
CA PHE A 73 5.59 8.53 10.18
C PHE A 73 6.52 9.68 10.58
N VAL A 74 7.60 9.39 11.32
CA VAL A 74 8.58 10.41 11.71
C VAL A 74 9.26 11.02 10.49
N LEU A 75 9.71 10.21 9.54
CA LEU A 75 10.36 10.68 8.32
C LEU A 75 9.43 11.55 7.49
N PHE A 76 8.17 11.13 7.29
CA PHE A 76 7.19 11.92 6.56
C PHE A 76 6.78 13.21 7.28
N LEU A 77 6.74 13.23 8.61
CA LEU A 77 6.53 14.46 9.39
C LEU A 77 7.68 15.46 9.18
N LEU A 78 8.92 14.98 9.19
CA LEU A 78 10.08 15.83 8.89
C LEU A 78 9.99 16.41 7.48
N LEU A 79 9.60 15.61 6.50
CA LEU A 79 9.38 16.06 5.13
C LEU A 79 8.23 17.07 5.02
N ALA A 80 7.12 16.86 5.73
CA ALA A 80 5.99 17.77 5.77
C ALA A 80 6.39 19.18 6.27
N VAL A 81 7.22 19.24 7.32
CA VAL A 81 7.76 20.51 7.83
C VAL A 81 8.65 21.20 6.78
N GLN A 82 9.45 20.48 6.03
CA GLN A 82 10.28 21.05 4.97
C GLN A 82 9.43 21.56 3.80
N VAL A 83 8.48 20.76 3.33
CA VAL A 83 7.59 21.12 2.22
C VAL A 83 6.70 22.33 2.58
N ALA A 84 6.22 22.42 3.81
CA ALA A 84 5.41 23.56 4.27
C ALA A 84 6.15 24.91 4.19
N ARG A 85 7.49 24.88 4.16
CA ARG A 85 8.33 26.10 4.04
C ARG A 85 8.62 26.49 2.59
N LEU A 86 8.21 25.67 1.61
CA LEU A 86 8.50 25.96 0.21
C LEU A 86 7.57 27.09 -0.30
N PRO A 87 8.14 28.07 -1.02
CA PRO A 87 7.35 29.06 -1.74
C PRO A 87 6.40 28.36 -2.73
N GLY A 88 5.13 28.72 -2.73
CA GLY A 88 4.12 28.11 -3.62
C GLY A 88 3.46 26.83 -3.11
N ALA A 89 3.93 26.25 -2.01
CA ALA A 89 3.29 25.07 -1.41
C ALA A 89 1.83 25.30 -0.98
N SER A 90 1.45 26.55 -0.67
CA SER A 90 0.08 26.94 -0.29
C SER A 90 -0.97 26.54 -1.34
N ALA A 91 -0.65 26.68 -2.63
CA ALA A 91 -1.55 26.28 -3.71
C ALA A 91 -1.85 24.76 -3.69
N GLY A 92 -0.86 23.95 -3.35
CA GLY A 92 -1.03 22.50 -3.19
C GLY A 92 -1.87 22.12 -1.98
N TYR A 93 -1.73 22.86 -0.87
CA TYR A 93 -2.61 22.67 0.29
C TYR A 93 -4.05 23.09 -0.03
N GLU A 94 -4.25 24.20 -0.74
CA GLU A 94 -5.58 24.63 -1.20
C GLU A 94 -6.19 23.56 -2.11
N TYR A 95 -5.45 23.05 -3.10
CA TYR A 95 -5.91 21.99 -3.98
C TYR A 95 -6.34 20.73 -3.21
N MET A 96 -5.58 20.33 -2.18
CA MET A 96 -5.85 19.12 -1.40
C MET A 96 -7.04 19.26 -0.45
N PHE A 97 -7.21 20.44 0.18
CA PHE A 97 -8.19 20.62 1.26
C PHE A 97 -9.40 21.45 0.84
N ARG A 98 -9.44 22.01 -0.37
CA ARG A 98 -10.61 22.73 -0.88
C ARG A 98 -11.68 21.71 -1.31
N PRO A 99 -12.83 21.65 -0.61
CA PRO A 99 -13.85 20.67 -0.95
C PRO A 99 -14.55 21.03 -2.26
N ASP A 100 -14.69 20.05 -3.15
CA ASP A 100 -15.57 20.12 -4.31
C ASP A 100 -16.88 19.38 -3.97
N TRP A 101 -17.88 20.17 -3.53
CA TRP A 101 -19.18 19.63 -3.18
C TRP A 101 -19.94 19.04 -4.37
N GLY A 102 -19.67 19.52 -5.60
CA GLY A 102 -20.23 18.95 -6.82
C GLY A 102 -19.75 17.54 -7.08
N ALA A 103 -18.44 17.30 -6.91
CA ALA A 103 -17.87 15.97 -7.04
C ALA A 103 -18.42 14.97 -6.01
N MET A 104 -18.79 15.42 -4.82
CA MET A 104 -19.40 14.55 -3.80
C MET A 104 -20.78 14.02 -4.18
N LEU A 105 -21.50 14.71 -5.07
CA LEU A 105 -22.80 14.25 -5.59
C LEU A 105 -22.64 13.27 -6.75
N ASN A 106 -21.44 13.09 -7.29
CA ASN A 106 -21.18 12.18 -8.39
C ASN A 106 -20.94 10.75 -7.85
N PRO A 107 -21.76 9.75 -8.22
CA PRO A 107 -21.58 8.36 -7.78
C PRO A 107 -20.18 7.80 -8.07
N LYS A 108 -19.57 8.18 -9.20
CA LYS A 108 -18.21 7.74 -9.57
C LYS A 108 -17.16 8.11 -8.52
N THR A 109 -17.29 9.27 -7.87
CA THR A 109 -16.38 9.69 -6.80
C THR A 109 -16.37 8.67 -5.66
N TRP A 110 -17.54 8.19 -5.26
CA TRP A 110 -17.68 7.19 -4.21
C TRP A 110 -17.13 5.82 -4.63
N VAL A 111 -17.35 5.41 -5.89
CA VAL A 111 -16.80 4.15 -6.43
C VAL A 111 -15.27 4.17 -6.38
N TYR A 112 -14.64 5.25 -6.84
CA TYR A 112 -13.18 5.40 -6.78
C TYR A 112 -12.65 5.46 -5.33
N ALA A 113 -13.30 6.25 -4.48
CA ALA A 113 -12.89 6.38 -3.07
C ALA A 113 -12.96 5.03 -2.33
N MET A 114 -14.04 4.27 -2.54
CA MET A 114 -14.18 2.95 -1.94
C MET A 114 -13.18 1.94 -2.50
N GLY A 115 -12.92 2.01 -3.80
CA GLY A 115 -11.90 1.18 -4.39
C GLY A 115 -10.52 1.41 -3.80
N GLN A 116 -10.17 2.64 -3.61
CA GLN A 116 -8.92 3.01 -2.94
C GLN A 116 -8.91 2.52 -1.49
N ALA A 117 -10.02 2.67 -0.76
CA ALA A 117 -10.11 2.17 0.62
C ALA A 117 -9.96 0.64 0.70
N PHE A 118 -10.58 -0.12 -0.19
CA PHE A 118 -10.42 -1.59 -0.23
C PHE A 118 -8.99 -2.01 -0.54
N PHE A 119 -8.33 -1.30 -1.46
CA PHE A 119 -6.94 -1.54 -1.79
C PHE A 119 -6.03 -1.21 -0.60
N SER A 120 -6.14 -0.01 -0.04
CA SER A 120 -5.28 0.50 1.04
C SER A 120 -5.39 -0.34 2.30
N LEU A 121 -6.63 -0.67 2.72
CA LEU A 121 -6.90 -1.52 3.89
C LEU A 121 -6.64 -3.02 3.64
N SER A 122 -6.18 -3.40 2.45
CA SER A 122 -5.91 -4.81 2.07
C SER A 122 -7.09 -5.76 2.33
N LEU A 123 -8.34 -5.25 2.19
CA LEU A 123 -9.55 -6.04 2.50
C LEU A 123 -9.72 -7.24 1.57
N ALA A 124 -9.13 -7.19 0.40
CA ALA A 124 -9.33 -8.20 -0.63
C ALA A 124 -8.11 -9.06 -0.94
N GLY A 125 -6.93 -8.67 -0.46
CA GLY A 125 -5.70 -9.42 -0.72
C GLY A 125 -5.48 -10.61 0.20
N SER A 126 -6.51 -11.09 0.89
CA SER A 126 -6.44 -12.16 1.92
C SER A 126 -5.49 -11.85 3.09
N GLY A 127 -4.70 -10.77 3.01
CA GLY A 127 -3.74 -10.39 4.03
C GLY A 127 -4.41 -10.19 5.38
N THR A 128 -5.48 -9.41 5.46
CA THR A 128 -6.23 -9.20 6.70
C THR A 128 -6.82 -10.49 7.27
N VAL A 129 -7.24 -11.44 6.42
CA VAL A 129 -7.73 -12.77 6.87
C VAL A 129 -6.60 -13.58 7.48
N VAL A 130 -5.44 -13.62 6.82
CA VAL A 130 -4.25 -14.35 7.31
C VAL A 130 -3.75 -13.73 8.61
N TYR A 131 -3.59 -12.41 8.68
CA TYR A 131 -3.18 -11.75 9.93
C TYR A 131 -4.22 -11.89 11.03
N GLY A 132 -5.51 -11.90 10.69
CA GLY A 132 -6.58 -12.21 11.62
C GLY A 132 -6.43 -13.60 12.25
N SER A 133 -5.98 -14.59 11.48
CA SER A 133 -5.76 -15.96 11.98
C SER A 133 -4.58 -16.07 12.96
N TYR A 134 -3.66 -15.11 12.94
CA TYR A 134 -2.51 -15.07 13.85
C TYR A 134 -2.81 -14.33 15.16
N LEU A 135 -3.96 -13.67 15.27
CA LEU A 135 -4.32 -12.94 16.48
C LEU A 135 -4.63 -13.89 17.65
N ASN A 136 -4.16 -13.52 18.82
CA ASN A 136 -4.56 -14.21 20.04
C ASN A 136 -6.03 -13.95 20.35
N LYS A 137 -6.67 -14.88 21.07
CA LYS A 137 -8.10 -14.82 21.39
C LYS A 137 -8.50 -13.67 22.34
N ASP A 138 -7.54 -13.04 22.98
CA ASP A 138 -7.73 -11.88 23.86
C ASP A 138 -7.75 -10.53 23.13
N VAL A 139 -7.46 -10.53 21.81
CA VAL A 139 -7.41 -9.31 21.01
C VAL A 139 -8.82 -8.88 20.57
N ASP A 140 -9.19 -7.62 20.87
CA ASP A 140 -10.42 -7.00 20.37
C ASP A 140 -10.28 -6.67 18.87
N ILE A 141 -10.85 -7.51 18.02
CA ILE A 141 -10.79 -7.40 16.55
C ILE A 141 -11.39 -6.07 16.07
N LEU A 142 -12.52 -5.64 16.64
CA LEU A 142 -13.19 -4.40 16.20
C LEU A 142 -12.36 -3.15 16.55
N SER A 143 -11.73 -3.14 17.71
CA SER A 143 -10.81 -2.07 18.10
C SER A 143 -9.58 -2.04 17.20
N SER A 144 -9.02 -3.21 16.89
CA SER A 144 -7.89 -3.35 15.97
C SER A 144 -8.23 -2.86 14.55
N ALA A 145 -9.37 -3.27 14.00
CA ALA A 145 -9.83 -2.83 12.69
C ALA A 145 -10.04 -1.30 12.62
N LYS A 146 -10.61 -0.72 13.69
CA LYS A 146 -10.75 0.74 13.80
C LYS A 146 -9.40 1.46 13.80
N ASN A 147 -8.43 0.95 14.55
CA ASN A 147 -7.08 1.53 14.60
C ASN A 147 -6.40 1.42 13.22
N VAL A 148 -6.52 0.28 12.54
CA VAL A 148 -5.98 0.12 11.18
C VAL A 148 -6.57 1.18 10.25
N ALA A 149 -7.88 1.36 10.21
CA ALA A 149 -8.52 2.37 9.37
C ALA A 149 -8.07 3.81 9.70
N ILE A 150 -7.89 4.15 11.00
CA ILE A 150 -7.41 5.47 11.42
C ILE A 150 -5.97 5.69 10.97
N PHE A 151 -5.06 4.74 11.22
CA PHE A 151 -3.65 4.90 10.86
C PHE A 151 -3.42 4.86 9.36
N ASP A 152 -4.18 4.07 8.60
CA ASP A 152 -4.16 4.05 7.14
C ASP A 152 -4.55 5.43 6.58
N THR A 153 -5.66 6.00 7.08
CA THR A 153 -6.11 7.33 6.68
C THR A 153 -5.08 8.41 7.03
N LEU A 154 -4.51 8.36 8.24
CA LEU A 154 -3.46 9.30 8.65
C LEU A 154 -2.21 9.19 7.79
N ALA A 155 -1.80 7.99 7.42
CA ALA A 155 -0.66 7.77 6.52
C ALA A 155 -0.93 8.35 5.12
N ALA A 156 -2.13 8.14 4.57
CA ALA A 156 -2.53 8.68 3.28
C ALA A 156 -2.57 10.22 3.27
N ILE A 157 -3.16 10.83 4.30
CA ILE A 157 -3.18 12.29 4.47
C ILE A 157 -1.76 12.84 4.60
N LEU A 158 -0.92 12.20 5.41
CA LEU A 158 0.46 12.64 5.62
C LEU A 158 1.28 12.56 4.33
N ALA A 159 1.13 11.49 3.55
CA ALA A 159 1.76 11.39 2.24
C ALA A 159 1.26 12.49 1.29
N GLY A 160 -0.03 12.75 1.25
CA GLY A 160 -0.63 13.83 0.45
C GLY A 160 -0.07 15.21 0.84
N ILE A 161 0.03 15.50 2.12
CA ILE A 161 0.58 16.77 2.66
C ILE A 161 2.04 17.00 2.26
N VAL A 162 2.79 15.93 2.03
CA VAL A 162 4.19 16.04 1.54
C VAL A 162 4.25 16.16 0.03
N ILE A 163 3.56 15.27 -0.68
CA ILE A 163 3.74 15.12 -2.13
C ILE A 163 3.03 16.23 -2.90
N ILE A 164 1.75 16.50 -2.62
CA ILE A 164 0.96 17.43 -3.42
C ILE A 164 1.49 18.87 -3.33
N PRO A 165 1.74 19.44 -2.14
CA PRO A 165 2.27 20.80 -2.07
C PRO A 165 3.69 20.93 -2.65
N ALA A 166 4.52 19.88 -2.56
CA ALA A 166 5.83 19.86 -3.19
C ALA A 166 5.74 19.99 -4.73
N VAL A 167 4.81 19.27 -5.34
CA VAL A 167 4.53 19.33 -6.78
C VAL A 167 4.07 20.73 -7.21
N PHE A 168 3.12 21.32 -6.47
CA PHE A 168 2.62 22.67 -6.76
C PHE A 168 3.67 23.76 -6.55
N ALA A 169 4.55 23.63 -5.56
CA ALA A 169 5.62 24.57 -5.31
C ALA A 169 6.56 24.75 -6.52
N TYR A 170 6.66 23.74 -7.38
CA TYR A 170 7.46 23.76 -8.60
C TYR A 170 6.63 23.85 -9.88
N ASN A 171 5.35 24.25 -9.80
CA ASN A 171 4.42 24.40 -10.93
C ASN A 171 4.31 23.13 -11.81
N MET A 172 4.44 21.96 -11.19
CA MET A 172 4.28 20.68 -11.87
C MET A 172 2.84 20.20 -11.73
N ALA A 173 2.36 19.42 -12.71
CA ALA A 173 1.04 18.82 -12.63
C ALA A 173 1.02 17.68 -11.61
N PRO A 174 0.00 17.56 -10.76
CA PRO A 174 -0.17 16.45 -9.82
C PRO A 174 -0.67 15.20 -10.54
N ASN A 175 0.12 14.71 -11.51
CA ASN A 175 -0.22 13.51 -12.24
C ASN A 175 -0.26 12.30 -11.31
N SER A 176 -1.17 11.38 -11.56
CA SER A 176 -1.28 10.15 -10.79
C SER A 176 -0.30 9.08 -11.29
N GLY A 177 -0.15 8.03 -10.47
CA GLY A 177 0.66 6.87 -10.82
C GLY A 177 2.14 6.98 -10.48
N PRO A 178 2.96 6.03 -10.96
CA PRO A 178 4.40 5.96 -10.64
C PRO A 178 5.19 7.21 -11.03
N GLY A 179 4.78 7.92 -12.09
CA GLY A 179 5.44 9.14 -12.55
C GLY A 179 5.51 10.23 -11.48
N LEU A 180 4.50 10.35 -10.63
CA LEU A 180 4.51 11.30 -9.53
C LEU A 180 5.68 11.04 -8.56
N LEU A 181 5.93 9.79 -8.24
CA LEU A 181 6.94 9.39 -7.27
C LEU A 181 8.35 9.38 -7.87
N PHE A 182 8.50 8.98 -9.13
CA PHE A 182 9.79 8.69 -9.74
C PHE A 182 10.25 9.71 -10.79
N ILE A 183 9.38 10.62 -11.20
CA ILE A 183 9.74 11.74 -12.11
C ILE A 183 9.57 13.06 -11.37
N THR A 184 8.35 13.32 -10.87
CA THR A 184 8.04 14.65 -10.29
C THR A 184 8.82 14.91 -9.01
N ILE A 185 8.82 13.98 -8.05
CA ILE A 185 9.53 14.15 -6.78
C ILE A 185 11.05 14.30 -6.96
N PRO A 186 11.76 13.48 -7.76
CA PRO A 186 13.18 13.72 -8.07
C PRO A 186 13.44 15.09 -8.65
N THR A 187 12.62 15.56 -9.60
CA THR A 187 12.76 16.91 -10.19
C THR A 187 12.58 18.01 -9.13
N VAL A 188 11.61 17.86 -8.22
CA VAL A 188 11.45 18.77 -7.07
C VAL A 188 12.67 18.76 -6.19
N ILE A 189 13.20 17.59 -5.84
CA ILE A 189 14.35 17.39 -4.96
C ILE A 189 15.61 18.06 -5.50
N GLN A 190 15.85 18.03 -6.82
CA GLN A 190 17.00 18.66 -7.46
C GLN A 190 17.06 20.18 -7.21
N ASN A 191 15.90 20.81 -7.04
CA ASN A 191 15.78 22.25 -6.82
C ASN A 191 15.71 22.63 -5.33
N LEU A 192 15.79 21.67 -4.41
CA LEU A 192 15.70 21.92 -2.97
C LEU A 192 17.07 22.19 -2.35
N PRO A 193 17.20 23.15 -1.41
CA PRO A 193 18.34 23.20 -0.54
C PRO A 193 18.44 21.89 0.26
N PHE A 194 19.64 21.29 0.28
CA PHE A 194 19.87 19.95 0.84
C PHE A 194 19.08 18.81 0.16
N GLY A 195 18.77 18.94 -1.14
CA GLY A 195 17.96 17.99 -1.89
C GLY A 195 18.40 16.53 -1.73
N ARG A 196 19.73 16.26 -1.73
CA ARG A 196 20.26 14.91 -1.50
C ARG A 196 19.79 14.30 -0.17
N LEU A 197 19.86 15.06 0.92
CA LEU A 197 19.40 14.59 2.23
C LEU A 197 17.90 14.34 2.22
N PHE A 198 17.14 15.25 1.60
CA PHE A 198 15.69 15.10 1.42
C PHE A 198 15.36 13.83 0.63
N ALA A 199 16.09 13.57 -0.48
CA ALA A 199 15.90 12.36 -1.28
C ALA A 199 16.14 11.08 -0.48
N VAL A 200 17.24 11.02 0.28
CA VAL A 200 17.56 9.85 1.12
C VAL A 200 16.45 9.60 2.13
N ILE A 201 16.00 10.64 2.84
CA ILE A 201 14.92 10.52 3.83
C ILE A 201 13.62 10.06 3.16
N PHE A 202 13.26 10.66 2.03
CA PHE A 202 12.04 10.35 1.30
C PHE A 202 12.03 8.89 0.81
N PHE A 203 13.02 8.48 0.03
CA PHE A 203 13.07 7.12 -0.53
C PHE A 203 13.29 6.05 0.54
N LEU A 204 13.97 6.36 1.64
CA LEU A 204 14.06 5.45 2.78
C LEU A 204 12.69 5.24 3.45
N ALA A 205 11.91 6.30 3.65
CA ALA A 205 10.56 6.22 4.21
C ALA A 205 9.63 5.44 3.29
N VAL A 206 9.67 5.71 1.98
CA VAL A 206 8.88 4.99 0.97
C VAL A 206 9.31 3.53 0.88
N LEU A 207 10.61 3.22 1.03
CA LEU A 207 11.10 1.84 1.08
C LEU A 207 10.53 1.09 2.29
N PHE A 208 10.49 1.73 3.46
CA PHE A 208 9.90 1.11 4.65
C PHE A 208 8.43 0.77 4.44
N ALA A 209 7.64 1.71 3.91
CA ALA A 209 6.25 1.45 3.58
C ALA A 209 6.10 0.33 2.54
N GLY A 210 6.92 0.35 1.49
CA GLY A 210 6.87 -0.65 0.42
C GLY A 210 7.25 -2.06 0.88
N VAL A 211 8.33 -2.20 1.65
CA VAL A 211 8.80 -3.49 2.18
C VAL A 211 7.75 -4.11 3.10
N THR A 212 7.18 -3.32 4.02
CA THR A 212 6.12 -3.81 4.93
C THR A 212 4.87 -4.23 4.16
N SER A 213 4.47 -3.47 3.15
CA SER A 213 3.34 -3.82 2.28
C SER A 213 3.59 -5.10 1.48
N LEU A 214 4.78 -5.26 0.90
CA LEU A 214 5.11 -6.46 0.13
C LEU A 214 5.17 -7.71 1.03
N MET A 215 5.71 -7.60 2.26
CA MET A 215 5.66 -8.69 3.23
C MET A 215 4.22 -9.14 3.49
N ASN A 216 3.31 -8.19 3.70
CA ASN A 216 1.90 -8.49 3.94
C ASN A 216 1.23 -9.19 2.75
N LEU A 217 1.51 -8.75 1.54
CA LEU A 217 0.96 -9.36 0.32
C LEU A 217 1.49 -10.78 0.08
N LEU A 218 2.78 -11.02 0.35
CA LEU A 218 3.39 -12.33 0.15
C LEU A 218 3.06 -13.34 1.25
N GLU A 219 2.70 -12.90 2.46
CA GLU A 219 2.36 -13.81 3.56
C GLU A 219 1.11 -14.65 3.24
N SER A 220 0.13 -14.07 2.54
CA SER A 220 -1.10 -14.76 2.18
C SER A 220 -0.87 -16.02 1.32
N PRO A 221 -0.19 -15.96 0.16
CA PRO A 221 0.12 -17.17 -0.61
C PRO A 221 1.08 -18.13 0.12
N VAL A 222 2.01 -17.61 0.93
CA VAL A 222 2.90 -18.45 1.75
C VAL A 222 2.10 -19.28 2.74
N GLU A 223 1.16 -18.65 3.47
CA GLU A 223 0.30 -19.33 4.43
C GLU A 223 -0.64 -20.33 3.72
N ALA A 224 -1.18 -19.98 2.57
CA ALA A 224 -2.01 -20.90 1.78
C ALA A 224 -1.25 -22.18 1.39
N LEU A 225 0.03 -22.06 0.99
CA LEU A 225 0.88 -23.21 0.69
C LEU A 225 1.18 -24.05 1.93
N GLN A 226 1.44 -23.41 3.06
CA GLN A 226 1.69 -24.12 4.33
C GLN A 226 0.45 -24.89 4.79
N THR A 227 -0.71 -24.24 4.78
CA THR A 227 -1.95 -24.83 5.29
C THR A 227 -2.54 -25.86 4.34
N ARG A 228 -2.55 -25.60 3.02
CA ARG A 228 -3.20 -26.51 2.04
C ARG A 228 -2.34 -27.68 1.66
N PHE A 229 -1.03 -27.47 1.49
CA PHE A 229 -0.10 -28.49 1.01
C PHE A 229 0.88 -28.97 2.09
N HIS A 230 0.76 -28.48 3.32
CA HIS A 230 1.63 -28.80 4.46
C HIS A 230 3.12 -28.59 4.17
N LEU A 231 3.44 -27.61 3.32
CA LEU A 231 4.82 -27.31 2.96
C LEU A 231 5.53 -26.54 4.09
N PRO A 232 6.83 -26.81 4.30
CA PRO A 232 7.62 -26.04 5.26
C PRO A 232 7.74 -24.59 4.79
N ARG A 233 7.76 -23.64 5.72
CA ARG A 233 7.79 -22.18 5.45
C ARG A 233 8.88 -21.77 4.45
N LYS A 234 10.10 -22.32 4.58
CA LYS A 234 11.22 -22.02 3.66
C LYS A 234 10.91 -22.38 2.22
N LEU A 235 10.28 -23.53 2.00
CA LEU A 235 9.90 -23.97 0.65
C LEU A 235 8.76 -23.14 0.10
N SER A 236 7.75 -22.82 0.94
CA SER A 236 6.65 -21.93 0.54
C SER A 236 7.15 -20.54 0.14
N LEU A 237 8.09 -19.96 0.89
CA LEU A 237 8.73 -18.68 0.55
C LEU A 237 9.51 -18.76 -0.76
N ALA A 238 10.25 -19.85 -0.99
CA ALA A 238 10.99 -20.04 -2.24
C ALA A 238 10.05 -20.13 -3.46
N ILE A 239 8.98 -20.92 -3.35
CA ILE A 239 7.96 -21.04 -4.42
C ILE A 239 7.31 -19.70 -4.70
N VAL A 240 6.81 -19.02 -3.68
CA VAL A 240 6.16 -17.71 -3.82
C VAL A 240 7.15 -16.68 -4.39
N GLY A 241 8.40 -16.70 -3.94
CA GLY A 241 9.46 -15.83 -4.44
C GLY A 241 9.74 -16.03 -5.93
N ILE A 242 9.91 -17.28 -6.36
CA ILE A 242 10.16 -17.62 -7.78
C ILE A 242 8.97 -17.21 -8.65
N VAL A 243 7.75 -17.51 -8.22
CA VAL A 243 6.53 -17.11 -8.95
C VAL A 243 6.42 -15.58 -9.03
N THR A 244 6.63 -14.88 -7.91
CA THR A 244 6.56 -13.42 -7.86
C THR A 244 7.63 -12.77 -8.74
N LEU A 245 8.84 -13.31 -8.74
CA LEU A 245 9.92 -12.84 -9.62
C LEU A 245 9.56 -13.08 -11.10
N GLY A 246 9.16 -14.29 -11.43
CA GLY A 246 8.80 -14.66 -12.81
C GLY A 246 7.67 -13.80 -13.35
N VAL A 247 6.56 -13.69 -12.62
CA VAL A 247 5.44 -12.82 -13.03
C VAL A 247 5.89 -11.36 -13.11
N GLY A 248 6.68 -10.89 -12.13
CA GLY A 248 7.20 -9.52 -12.12
C GLY A 248 8.02 -9.18 -13.36
N VAL A 249 8.90 -10.08 -13.78
CA VAL A 249 9.73 -9.91 -14.99
C VAL A 249 8.88 -9.84 -16.27
N PHE A 250 7.80 -10.64 -16.35
CA PHE A 250 6.90 -10.60 -17.53
C PHE A 250 5.97 -9.38 -17.56
N VAL A 251 5.61 -8.88 -16.38
CA VAL A 251 4.65 -7.76 -16.25
C VAL A 251 5.36 -6.41 -16.26
N GLU A 252 6.68 -6.37 -16.01
CA GLU A 252 7.48 -5.15 -16.03
C GLU A 252 7.43 -4.46 -17.40
N GLY A 253 7.33 -3.14 -17.40
CA GLY A 253 7.21 -2.32 -18.59
C GLY A 253 5.75 -2.00 -18.92
N ASP A 254 5.39 -2.11 -20.20
CA ASP A 254 4.09 -1.66 -20.75
C ASP A 254 2.88 -2.36 -20.13
N LEU A 255 3.05 -3.61 -19.68
CA LEU A 255 1.96 -4.38 -19.08
C LEU A 255 1.67 -4.04 -17.63
N LEU A 256 2.60 -3.37 -16.91
CA LEU A 256 2.49 -3.19 -15.47
C LEU A 256 1.24 -2.40 -15.07
N SER A 257 0.96 -1.30 -15.76
CA SER A 257 -0.22 -0.46 -15.47
C SER A 257 -1.52 -1.23 -15.70
N ALA A 258 -1.65 -1.88 -16.86
CA ALA A 258 -2.84 -2.68 -17.19
C ALA A 258 -3.04 -3.86 -16.23
N TRP A 259 -1.95 -4.49 -15.80
CA TRP A 259 -1.98 -5.55 -14.79
C TRP A 259 -2.44 -5.02 -13.43
N MET A 260 -1.87 -3.89 -12.96
CA MET A 260 -2.26 -3.27 -11.69
C MET A 260 -3.74 -2.86 -11.70
N ASP A 261 -4.21 -2.26 -12.80
CA ASP A 261 -5.61 -1.85 -12.97
C ASP A 261 -6.53 -3.07 -12.94
N SER A 262 -6.20 -4.12 -13.68
CA SER A 262 -7.00 -5.36 -13.71
C SER A 262 -7.12 -5.99 -12.32
N ILE A 263 -6.03 -6.06 -11.57
CA ILE A 263 -6.06 -6.59 -10.20
C ILE A 263 -6.86 -5.67 -9.27
N SER A 264 -6.65 -4.35 -9.33
CA SER A 264 -7.27 -3.40 -8.41
C SER A 264 -8.76 -3.20 -8.69
N ILE A 265 -9.18 -3.24 -9.96
CA ILE A 265 -10.56 -2.98 -10.36
C ILE A 265 -11.43 -4.24 -10.23
N TYR A 266 -10.92 -5.41 -10.62
CA TYR A 266 -11.74 -6.64 -10.69
C TYR A 266 -11.42 -7.64 -9.57
N VAL A 267 -10.15 -8.04 -9.42
CA VAL A 267 -9.79 -9.16 -8.53
C VAL A 267 -9.96 -8.78 -7.06
N ILE A 268 -9.50 -7.59 -6.70
CA ILE A 268 -9.57 -7.09 -5.32
C ILE A 268 -11.02 -6.96 -4.83
N PRO A 269 -11.95 -6.27 -5.51
CA PRO A 269 -13.33 -6.18 -5.06
C PRO A 269 -14.05 -7.53 -5.02
N LEU A 270 -13.77 -8.40 -6.00
CA LEU A 270 -14.33 -9.75 -6.01
C LEU A 270 -13.88 -10.57 -4.78
N GLY A 271 -12.60 -10.49 -4.44
CA GLY A 271 -12.07 -11.15 -3.23
C GLY A 271 -12.74 -10.65 -1.95
N ALA A 272 -12.92 -9.33 -1.81
CA ALA A 272 -13.62 -8.73 -0.67
C ALA A 272 -15.10 -9.17 -0.59
N LEU A 273 -15.78 -9.20 -1.73
CA LEU A 273 -17.16 -9.66 -1.86
C LEU A 273 -17.30 -11.12 -1.39
N LEU A 274 -16.45 -12.01 -1.91
CA LEU A 274 -16.47 -13.43 -1.55
C LEU A 274 -16.17 -13.65 -0.06
N ALA A 275 -15.21 -12.91 0.50
CA ALA A 275 -14.93 -12.98 1.94
C ALA A 275 -16.14 -12.52 2.78
N GLY A 276 -16.79 -11.43 2.40
CA GLY A 276 -18.00 -10.93 3.04
C GLY A 276 -19.16 -11.92 2.96
N ILE A 277 -19.44 -12.48 1.78
CA ILE A 277 -20.47 -13.50 1.58
C ILE A 277 -20.16 -14.72 2.44
N THR A 278 -18.95 -15.23 2.41
CA THR A 278 -18.54 -16.40 3.20
C THR A 278 -18.77 -16.16 4.69
N MET A 279 -18.31 -15.03 5.22
CA MET A 279 -18.39 -14.73 6.65
C MET A 279 -19.83 -14.52 7.14
N PHE A 280 -20.64 -13.74 6.42
CA PHE A 280 -21.95 -13.30 6.92
C PHE A 280 -23.14 -14.08 6.39
N TRP A 281 -23.01 -14.77 5.24
CA TRP A 281 -24.08 -15.53 4.63
C TRP A 281 -23.87 -17.03 4.74
N VAL A 282 -22.67 -17.53 4.44
CA VAL A 282 -22.38 -18.97 4.49
C VAL A 282 -22.15 -19.44 5.93
N CYS A 283 -21.23 -18.81 6.67
CA CYS A 283 -20.98 -19.13 8.08
C CYS A 283 -22.10 -18.60 9.01
N GLY A 284 -22.84 -17.61 8.56
CA GLY A 284 -24.00 -17.04 9.23
C GLY A 284 -23.66 -16.00 10.31
N SER A 285 -24.64 -15.12 10.57
CA SER A 285 -24.48 -13.96 11.45
C SER A 285 -24.11 -14.33 12.90
N ARG A 286 -24.54 -15.51 13.41
CA ARG A 286 -24.18 -15.97 14.75
C ARG A 286 -22.69 -16.28 14.85
N PHE A 287 -22.13 -16.96 13.85
CA PHE A 287 -20.70 -17.26 13.78
C PHE A 287 -19.88 -15.96 13.72
N ALA A 288 -20.23 -15.08 12.80
CA ALA A 288 -19.56 -13.77 12.64
C ALA A 288 -19.61 -12.96 13.93
N ARG A 289 -20.77 -12.89 14.60
CA ARG A 289 -20.91 -12.16 15.86
C ARG A 289 -20.05 -12.76 16.97
N ASN A 290 -20.03 -14.08 17.12
CA ASN A 290 -19.21 -14.74 18.11
C ASN A 290 -17.71 -14.50 17.88
N ALA A 291 -17.25 -14.62 16.63
CA ALA A 291 -15.86 -14.33 16.26
C ALA A 291 -15.48 -12.88 16.55
N ILE A 292 -16.34 -11.91 16.26
CA ILE A 292 -16.08 -10.49 16.56
C ILE A 292 -16.17 -10.19 18.06
N GLN A 293 -16.97 -10.95 18.82
CA GLN A 293 -17.12 -10.78 20.26
C GLN A 293 -15.93 -11.35 21.05
N GLU A 294 -15.17 -12.27 20.46
CA GLU A 294 -13.98 -12.86 21.09
C GLU A 294 -12.95 -11.76 21.39
N GLY A 295 -12.38 -11.77 22.58
CA GLY A 295 -11.45 -10.74 23.05
C GLY A 295 -12.08 -9.40 23.48
N ARG A 296 -13.40 -9.23 23.34
CA ARG A 296 -14.09 -7.99 23.72
C ARG A 296 -14.71 -8.04 25.08
N LYS A 297 -14.50 -6.99 25.89
CA LYS A 297 -15.19 -6.79 27.18
C LYS A 297 -16.59 -6.21 27.02
N LYS A 298 -16.85 -5.46 25.94
CA LYS A 298 -18.15 -4.82 25.66
C LYS A 298 -18.90 -5.57 24.56
N PRO A 299 -20.23 -5.76 24.69
CA PRO A 299 -21.01 -6.46 23.67
C PRO A 299 -20.97 -5.71 22.32
N VAL A 300 -20.97 -6.46 21.25
CA VAL A 300 -21.06 -5.93 19.89
C VAL A 300 -22.44 -5.31 19.67
N GLY A 301 -22.48 -4.08 19.15
CA GLY A 301 -23.72 -3.36 18.89
C GLY A 301 -24.60 -4.07 17.84
N LYS A 302 -25.92 -3.94 17.98
CA LYS A 302 -26.89 -4.55 17.04
C LYS A 302 -26.77 -4.02 15.60
N TRP A 303 -26.18 -2.85 15.42
CA TRP A 303 -25.98 -2.21 14.11
C TRP A 303 -24.96 -2.93 13.22
N LEU A 304 -24.05 -3.68 13.83
CA LEU A 304 -22.97 -4.33 13.09
C LEU A 304 -23.49 -5.36 12.08
N GLU A 305 -24.46 -6.16 12.48
CA GLU A 305 -25.02 -7.23 11.64
C GLU A 305 -25.68 -6.71 10.34
N PRO A 306 -26.60 -5.74 10.37
CA PRO A 306 -27.15 -5.19 9.14
C PRO A 306 -26.09 -4.45 8.30
N MET A 307 -25.16 -3.75 8.92
CA MET A 307 -24.08 -3.07 8.21
C MET A 307 -23.18 -4.06 7.44
N THR A 308 -22.73 -5.11 8.09
CA THR A 308 -21.82 -6.08 7.47
C THR A 308 -22.53 -6.96 6.45
N LYS A 309 -23.76 -7.36 6.72
CA LYS A 309 -24.52 -8.27 5.87
C LYS A 309 -25.07 -7.62 4.61
N TYR A 310 -25.55 -6.38 4.70
CA TYR A 310 -26.22 -5.71 3.58
C TYR A 310 -25.38 -4.57 3.01
N VAL A 311 -24.86 -3.68 3.82
CA VAL A 311 -24.14 -2.51 3.32
C VAL A 311 -22.79 -2.92 2.73
N SER A 312 -21.95 -3.68 3.44
CA SER A 312 -20.64 -4.08 2.93
C SER A 312 -20.73 -4.92 1.66
N VAL A 313 -21.67 -5.89 1.63
CA VAL A 313 -21.84 -6.77 0.46
C VAL A 313 -22.41 -6.01 -0.74
N SER A 314 -23.40 -5.13 -0.53
CA SER A 314 -23.96 -4.32 -1.62
C SER A 314 -22.94 -3.35 -2.19
N TYR A 315 -22.09 -2.75 -1.36
CA TYR A 315 -21.02 -1.86 -1.81
C TYR A 315 -19.95 -2.56 -2.66
N THR A 316 -19.57 -3.76 -2.30
CA THR A 316 -18.62 -4.56 -3.09
C THR A 316 -19.20 -5.02 -4.41
N HIS A 317 -20.53 -5.23 -4.47
CA HIS A 317 -21.25 -5.63 -5.68
C HIS A 317 -21.41 -4.50 -6.70
N LEU A 318 -21.72 -3.27 -6.25
CA LEU A 318 -21.93 -2.11 -7.12
C LEU A 318 -20.69 -1.81 -7.98
N ARG A 319 -19.50 -2.01 -7.46
CA ARG A 319 -18.26 -1.78 -8.20
C ARG A 319 -18.01 -2.80 -9.31
N ALA A 320 -18.48 -4.02 -9.17
CA ALA A 320 -18.31 -5.07 -10.18
C ALA A 320 -19.20 -4.88 -11.42
N HIS A 321 -20.19 -3.98 -11.36
CA HIS A 321 -21.16 -3.75 -12.44
C HIS A 321 -20.99 -2.40 -13.18
N GLU A 322 -20.16 -1.47 -12.69
CA GLU A 322 -20.01 -0.13 -13.29
C GLU A 322 -18.72 0.04 -14.13
N THR A 323 -18.01 -1.03 -14.39
CA THR A 323 -16.92 -1.14 -15.35
C THR A 323 -17.31 -2.07 -16.47
#